data_d3536323db6fe56ed2529413f9b79633
#
_entry.id   d3536323db6fe56ed2529413f9b79633
#
_cell.length_a   1.000
_cell.length_b   1.000
_cell.length_c   1.000
_cell.angle_alpha   90.00
_cell.angle_beta   90.00
_cell.angle_gamma   90.00
#
_symmetry.space_group_name_H-M   'P 1'
#
loop_
_entity.id
_entity.type
_entity.pdbx_description
1 polymer ?
#
loop_
_entity_poly.entity_id
_entity_poly.type
_entity_poly.pdbx_seq_one_letter_code
_entity_poly.pdbx_strand_id
1 'polypeptide(L)'
;NDFSVSNLVASDQTTDSPTQNHATMYHVQADGNPTFSEGNLKISKNTNDGKYGSGRSTLRLDPKSSTGYYCEITCDSVQAAAGNGYALGVVDVRADYVRQNSSNLLLGVGNNILTTEDSYIVREVNGVDSGTGTNASLSPGFATSDVMQIAFKEGKVWIGKNNTWYNSGNPANGTGFFVHLSNETFYRFYLSVYGTALGAQTGTFNHGQKSFTYTPPTGFVGLNQDNLPSTAKGITGMAWIK
;
A
#
# COMPACT_ATOMS: atom_id res chain seq x y z
N ASN A 1 -2.32 -34.83 15.28
CA ASN A 1 -3.19 -33.68 15.64
C ASN A 1 -4.02 -33.33 14.43
N ASP A 2 -5.23 -33.89 14.39
CA ASP A 2 -6.19 -33.55 13.36
C ASP A 2 -6.87 -32.23 13.74
N PHE A 3 -6.39 -31.13 13.18
CA PHE A 3 -7.15 -29.89 13.24
C PHE A 3 -8.29 -30.00 12.25
N SER A 4 -9.52 -29.93 12.74
CA SER A 4 -10.66 -29.76 11.85
C SER A 4 -10.65 -28.35 11.33
N VAL A 5 -10.45 -28.20 10.03
CA VAL A 5 -10.53 -26.91 9.35
C VAL A 5 -12.00 -26.55 9.15
N SER A 6 -12.40 -25.36 9.60
CA SER A 6 -13.70 -24.79 9.38
C SER A 6 -13.56 -23.49 8.60
N ASN A 7 -14.38 -23.36 7.55
CA ASN A 7 -14.44 -22.16 6.72
C ASN A 7 -13.15 -21.80 5.92
N LEU A 8 -12.23 -22.74 5.71
CA LEU A 8 -11.14 -22.54 4.77
C LEU A 8 -11.63 -22.76 3.34
N VAL A 9 -11.33 -21.81 2.47
CA VAL A 9 -11.59 -21.87 1.04
C VAL A 9 -10.24 -21.85 0.28
N ALA A 10 -10.26 -22.29 -0.98
CA ALA A 10 -9.02 -22.36 -1.77
C ALA A 10 -8.28 -21.00 -1.88
N SER A 11 -9.00 -19.89 -1.76
CA SER A 11 -8.41 -18.54 -1.74
C SER A 11 -7.62 -18.24 -0.47
N ASP A 12 -7.78 -19.04 0.59
CA ASP A 12 -7.01 -18.89 1.83
C ASP A 12 -5.64 -19.56 1.74
N GLN A 13 -5.44 -20.37 0.69
CA GLN A 13 -4.13 -20.92 0.38
C GLN A 13 -3.24 -19.84 -0.22
N THR A 14 -2.21 -19.46 0.50
CA THR A 14 -1.15 -18.60 -0.02
C THR A 14 0.13 -19.40 -0.18
N THR A 15 1.00 -18.98 -1.10
CA THR A 15 2.35 -19.57 -1.25
C THR A 15 3.30 -19.10 -0.15
N ASP A 16 2.76 -18.42 0.86
CA ASP A 16 3.56 -17.92 1.98
C ASP A 16 4.10 -19.11 2.79
N SER A 17 5.40 -19.30 2.75
CA SER A 17 6.12 -20.31 3.49
C SER A 17 7.05 -19.64 4.50
N PRO A 18 7.54 -20.33 5.55
CA PRO A 18 8.51 -19.78 6.47
C PRO A 18 9.79 -19.24 5.81
N THR A 19 10.06 -19.64 4.57
CA THR A 19 11.21 -19.22 3.78
C THR A 19 10.92 -18.07 2.81
N GLN A 20 9.64 -17.73 2.61
CA GLN A 20 9.20 -16.67 1.70
C GLN A 20 8.12 -15.81 2.34
N ASN A 21 8.44 -15.19 3.49
CA ASN A 21 7.49 -14.32 4.16
C ASN A 21 7.20 -13.07 3.31
N HIS A 22 6.06 -13.04 2.67
CA HIS A 22 5.55 -11.88 1.97
C HIS A 22 5.05 -10.81 2.95
N ALA A 23 5.12 -9.56 2.52
CA ALA A 23 4.50 -8.49 3.28
C ALA A 23 3.00 -8.71 3.40
N THR A 24 2.47 -8.48 4.56
CA THR A 24 1.04 -8.31 4.83
C THR A 24 0.79 -6.86 5.26
N MET A 25 -0.42 -6.53 5.64
CA MET A 25 -0.77 -5.22 6.15
C MET A 25 -0.83 -5.23 7.66
N TYR A 26 -0.46 -4.14 8.30
CA TYR A 26 -0.80 -3.91 9.68
C TYR A 26 -1.57 -2.60 9.85
N HIS A 27 -2.44 -2.60 10.83
CA HIS A 27 -3.24 -1.44 11.17
C HIS A 27 -2.32 -0.33 11.69
N VAL A 28 -2.44 0.82 11.08
CA VAL A 28 -1.92 2.03 11.68
C VAL A 28 -3.03 2.57 12.56
N GLN A 29 -2.74 2.78 13.80
CA GLN A 29 -3.71 3.27 14.77
C GLN A 29 -4.14 4.70 14.39
N ALA A 30 -4.98 4.76 13.37
CA ALA A 30 -5.71 5.94 12.96
C ALA A 30 -7.18 5.69 13.31
N ASP A 31 -7.94 6.73 13.57
CA ASP A 31 -9.26 6.70 14.16
C ASP A 31 -10.34 5.88 13.44
N GLY A 32 -10.02 5.35 12.30
CA GLY A 32 -11.02 4.77 11.42
C GLY A 32 -11.38 3.32 11.65
N ASN A 33 -10.74 2.59 12.54
CA ASN A 33 -10.98 1.17 12.83
C ASN A 33 -11.36 0.35 11.59
N PRO A 34 -10.47 0.19 10.60
CA PRO A 34 -10.75 -0.67 9.47
C PRO A 34 -10.76 -2.13 9.91
N THR A 35 -11.49 -2.96 9.18
CA THR A 35 -11.42 -4.41 9.34
C THR A 35 -10.34 -4.96 8.41
N PHE A 36 -9.50 -5.85 8.94
CA PHE A 36 -8.53 -6.62 8.17
C PHE A 36 -9.00 -8.06 8.02
N SER A 37 -8.84 -8.62 6.84
CA SER A 37 -9.19 -10.01 6.51
C SER A 37 -8.22 -10.59 5.48
N GLU A 38 -8.42 -11.82 5.06
CA GLU A 38 -7.58 -12.54 4.09
C GLU A 38 -6.09 -12.51 4.49
N GLY A 39 -5.78 -12.90 5.74
CA GLY A 39 -4.41 -12.87 6.24
C GLY A 39 -3.81 -11.46 6.34
N ASN A 40 -4.63 -10.46 6.62
CA ASN A 40 -4.26 -9.04 6.65
C ASN A 40 -3.82 -8.49 5.29
N LEU A 41 -4.38 -9.00 4.22
CA LEU A 41 -4.17 -8.46 2.86
C LEU A 41 -5.31 -7.57 2.42
N LYS A 42 -6.49 -7.78 2.97
CA LYS A 42 -7.70 -7.01 2.65
C LYS A 42 -8.04 -6.05 3.76
N ILE A 43 -8.25 -4.80 3.39
CA ILE A 43 -8.72 -3.74 4.28
C ILE A 43 -10.12 -3.30 3.86
N SER A 44 -11.01 -3.17 4.83
CA SER A 44 -12.39 -2.71 4.61
C SER A 44 -12.80 -1.70 5.67
N LYS A 45 -13.57 -0.70 5.26
CA LYS A 45 -14.19 0.25 6.17
C LYS A 45 -15.63 0.51 5.75
N ASN A 46 -16.54 0.29 6.69
CA ASN A 46 -18.01 0.38 6.48
C ASN A 46 -18.68 1.38 7.41
N THR A 47 -17.92 2.16 8.15
CA THR A 47 -18.49 3.14 9.08
C THR A 47 -18.40 4.54 8.49
N ASN A 48 -19.53 5.23 8.42
CA ASN A 48 -19.59 6.64 7.99
C ASN A 48 -19.29 7.56 9.18
N ASP A 49 -18.04 7.54 9.63
CA ASP A 49 -17.59 8.31 10.80
C ASP A 49 -16.68 9.49 10.43
N GLY A 50 -16.55 9.76 9.14
CA GLY A 50 -15.70 10.84 8.64
C GLY A 50 -14.20 10.56 8.75
N LYS A 51 -13.80 9.28 8.86
CA LYS A 51 -12.41 8.89 9.11
C LYS A 51 -11.91 7.88 8.11
N TYR A 52 -10.59 7.90 7.89
CA TYR A 52 -9.90 6.90 7.09
C TYR A 52 -9.47 5.72 7.94
N GLY A 53 -9.67 4.51 7.41
CA GLY A 53 -9.04 3.30 7.91
C GLY A 53 -7.80 2.99 7.08
N SER A 54 -6.63 2.85 7.71
CA SER A 54 -5.38 2.76 7.00
C SER A 54 -4.60 1.51 7.35
N GLY A 55 -3.90 0.98 6.36
CA GLY A 55 -2.95 -0.11 6.51
C GLY A 55 -1.68 0.15 5.71
N ARG A 56 -0.59 -0.45 6.15
CA ARG A 56 0.70 -0.41 5.47
C ARG A 56 1.41 -1.73 5.54
N SER A 57 2.32 -1.96 4.60
CA SER A 57 3.07 -3.20 4.52
C SER A 57 3.89 -3.45 5.78
N THR A 58 3.95 -4.71 6.24
CA THR A 58 4.78 -5.13 7.37
C THR A 58 6.27 -5.05 7.06
N LEU A 59 6.66 -5.27 5.81
CA LEU A 59 8.03 -5.11 5.35
C LEU A 59 8.30 -3.70 4.85
N ARG A 60 9.56 -3.28 4.93
CA ARG A 60 10.03 -1.94 4.58
C ARG A 60 10.62 -1.93 3.18
N LEU A 61 10.48 -0.82 2.50
CA LEU A 61 11.12 -0.50 1.23
C LEU A 61 12.39 0.29 1.53
N ASP A 62 13.53 -0.22 1.08
CA ASP A 62 14.82 0.47 1.23
C ASP A 62 15.06 1.36 -0.02
N PRO A 63 15.11 2.68 0.14
CA PRO A 63 15.36 3.58 -0.99
C PRO A 63 16.79 3.51 -1.53
N LYS A 64 17.71 2.87 -0.81
CA LYS A 64 19.10 2.63 -1.26
C LYS A 64 19.24 1.32 -2.03
N SER A 65 18.18 0.51 -2.07
CA SER A 65 18.18 -0.77 -2.79
C SER A 65 18.11 -0.56 -4.30
N SER A 66 18.99 -1.23 -5.02
CA SER A 66 18.90 -1.35 -6.48
C SER A 66 17.81 -2.33 -6.94
N THR A 67 17.26 -3.14 -6.02
CA THR A 67 16.09 -3.98 -6.27
C THR A 67 14.85 -3.11 -6.27
N GLY A 68 14.05 -3.20 -7.33
CA GLY A 68 12.74 -2.58 -7.40
C GLY A 68 11.69 -3.45 -6.70
N TYR A 69 10.76 -2.83 -5.98
CA TYR A 69 9.64 -3.49 -5.32
C TYR A 69 8.34 -3.13 -6.02
N TYR A 70 7.48 -4.11 -6.14
CA TYR A 70 6.20 -4.01 -6.83
C TYR A 70 5.09 -4.61 -5.98
N CYS A 71 3.94 -3.96 -5.97
CA CYS A 71 2.72 -4.53 -5.44
C CYS A 71 1.51 -4.14 -6.30
N GLU A 72 0.45 -4.92 -6.17
CA GLU A 72 -0.86 -4.62 -6.72
C GLU A 72 -1.87 -4.37 -5.61
N ILE A 73 -2.84 -3.53 -5.90
CA ILE A 73 -4.00 -3.29 -5.04
C ILE A 73 -5.25 -3.45 -5.90
N THR A 74 -6.02 -4.49 -5.64
CA THR A 74 -7.34 -4.62 -6.24
C THR A 74 -8.31 -3.69 -5.53
N CYS A 75 -8.96 -2.81 -6.25
CA CYS A 75 -10.00 -1.92 -5.76
C CYS A 75 -11.33 -2.70 -5.69
N ASP A 76 -11.54 -3.51 -4.64
CA ASP A 76 -12.70 -4.41 -4.56
C ASP A 76 -14.02 -3.64 -4.50
N SER A 77 -14.05 -2.52 -3.78
CA SER A 77 -15.20 -1.62 -3.73
C SER A 77 -14.73 -0.19 -3.52
N VAL A 78 -14.97 0.64 -4.51
CA VAL A 78 -14.72 2.09 -4.49
C VAL A 78 -16.06 2.79 -4.57
N GLN A 79 -16.37 3.58 -3.55
CA GLN A 79 -17.60 4.36 -3.51
C GLN A 79 -17.27 5.80 -3.89
N ALA A 80 -17.86 6.29 -4.95
CA ALA A 80 -17.74 7.68 -5.39
C ALA A 80 -18.50 8.61 -4.44
N ALA A 81 -17.92 8.91 -3.29
CA ALA A 81 -18.47 9.90 -2.37
C ALA A 81 -17.71 11.21 -2.50
N ALA A 82 -18.45 12.31 -2.47
CA ALA A 82 -17.86 13.65 -2.56
C ALA A 82 -16.77 13.85 -1.50
N GLY A 83 -15.52 13.94 -1.95
CA GLY A 83 -14.40 14.34 -1.13
C GLY A 83 -13.68 13.24 -0.33
N ASN A 84 -14.14 12.00 -0.39
CA ASN A 84 -13.64 10.95 0.47
C ASN A 84 -13.51 9.63 -0.31
N GLY A 85 -12.31 9.22 -0.61
CA GLY A 85 -12.06 8.08 -1.46
C GLY A 85 -10.97 7.15 -0.92
N TYR A 86 -10.50 6.37 -1.81
CA TYR A 86 -9.29 5.57 -1.67
C TYR A 86 -8.05 6.44 -1.68
N ALA A 87 -7.06 6.06 -0.89
CA ALA A 87 -5.74 6.63 -0.98
C ALA A 87 -4.70 5.51 -0.95
N LEU A 88 -3.76 5.53 -1.86
CA LEU A 88 -2.72 4.52 -1.97
C LEU A 88 -1.37 5.16 -2.34
N GLY A 89 -0.30 4.47 -2.04
CA GLY A 89 1.03 4.97 -2.37
C GLY A 89 2.12 4.42 -1.46
N VAL A 90 3.06 5.28 -1.14
CA VAL A 90 4.25 4.97 -0.35
C VAL A 90 4.39 5.97 0.78
N VAL A 91 4.54 5.48 2.00
CA VAL A 91 4.67 6.31 3.21
C VAL A 91 5.96 6.03 3.95
N ASP A 92 6.51 7.07 4.56
CA ASP A 92 7.64 6.98 5.48
C ASP A 92 7.32 6.08 6.68
N VAL A 93 8.27 5.26 7.11
CA VAL A 93 8.10 4.41 8.29
C VAL A 93 7.90 5.22 9.57
N ARG A 94 8.42 6.43 9.63
CA ARG A 94 8.26 7.36 10.76
C ARG A 94 6.85 7.93 10.85
N ALA A 95 6.05 7.80 9.79
CA ALA A 95 4.64 8.23 9.76
C ALA A 95 3.73 7.40 10.69
N ASP A 96 4.30 6.59 11.61
CA ASP A 96 3.58 5.85 12.63
C ASP A 96 2.81 6.74 13.61
N TYR A 97 3.15 8.00 13.66
CA TYR A 97 2.61 8.94 14.61
C TYR A 97 1.88 10.07 13.89
N VAL A 98 0.79 9.77 13.23
CA VAL A 98 -0.09 10.85 12.77
C VAL A 98 -1.13 11.12 13.82
N ARG A 99 -0.97 12.23 14.52
CA ARG A 99 -2.01 12.78 15.35
C ARG A 99 -3.27 12.98 14.54
N GLN A 100 -4.30 12.33 14.99
CA GLN A 100 -5.64 12.68 14.64
C GLN A 100 -5.92 14.13 15.04
N ASN A 101 -6.25 14.91 14.09
CA ASN A 101 -7.07 16.07 14.36
C ASN A 101 -8.00 16.27 13.16
N SER A 102 -9.25 15.89 13.39
CA SER A 102 -10.45 16.22 12.60
C SER A 102 -10.44 15.88 11.11
N SER A 103 -11.35 15.04 10.78
CA SER A 103 -12.16 14.95 9.56
C SER A 103 -11.53 14.69 8.19
N ASN A 104 -10.21 14.75 7.97
CA ASN A 104 -9.64 14.52 6.63
C ASN A 104 -8.18 14.04 6.64
N LEU A 105 -7.74 13.26 7.60
CA LEU A 105 -6.32 12.89 7.70
C LEU A 105 -6.02 11.56 7.01
N LEU A 106 -5.52 11.68 5.81
CA LEU A 106 -4.61 10.72 5.22
C LEU A 106 -3.27 10.81 5.94
N LEU A 107 -2.66 9.68 6.24
CA LEU A 107 -1.27 9.64 6.70
C LEU A 107 -0.38 10.40 5.71
N GLY A 108 0.34 11.37 6.20
CA GLY A 108 1.24 12.20 5.38
C GLY A 108 0.59 13.38 4.67
N VAL A 109 -0.72 13.61 4.88
CA VAL A 109 -1.44 14.74 4.30
C VAL A 109 -2.09 15.58 5.37
N GLY A 110 -1.48 16.60 5.77
CA GLY A 110 -2.14 17.61 6.59
C GLY A 110 -1.28 18.12 7.73
N ASN A 111 -1.05 19.37 7.66
CA ASN A 111 -0.58 20.29 8.70
C ASN A 111 0.28 19.65 9.80
N ASN A 112 1.56 19.70 9.60
CA ASN A 112 2.57 19.85 10.60
C ASN A 112 3.43 18.70 11.08
N ILE A 113 3.59 17.53 10.45
CA ILE A 113 4.61 16.65 11.03
C ILE A 113 5.55 15.96 10.04
N LEU A 114 5.15 15.73 8.83
CA LEU A 114 6.08 15.23 7.81
C LEU A 114 6.09 16.20 6.65
N THR A 115 7.26 16.68 6.32
CA THR A 115 7.47 17.44 5.09
C THR A 115 7.01 16.59 3.91
N THR A 116 6.44 17.20 2.93
CA THR A 116 5.94 16.59 1.69
C THR A 116 6.96 15.70 0.96
N GLU A 117 8.20 15.70 1.41
CA GLU A 117 9.32 14.95 0.87
C GLU A 117 9.37 13.49 1.33
N ASP A 118 8.65 13.15 2.41
CA ASP A 118 8.78 11.86 3.09
C ASP A 118 7.66 10.85 2.74
N SER A 119 6.72 11.19 1.88
CA SER A 119 5.64 10.29 1.48
C SER A 119 5.01 10.69 0.16
N TYR A 120 4.53 9.73 -0.61
CA TYR A 120 3.78 9.98 -1.82
C TYR A 120 2.50 9.14 -1.85
N ILE A 121 1.36 9.81 -1.80
CA ILE A 121 0.05 9.19 -1.76
C ILE A 121 -0.83 9.84 -2.82
N VAL A 122 -1.51 9.02 -3.59
CA VAL A 122 -2.55 9.44 -4.54
C VAL A 122 -3.92 9.07 -3.98
N ARG A 123 -4.90 9.90 -4.25
CA ARG A 123 -6.25 9.75 -3.72
C ARG A 123 -7.29 9.87 -4.83
N GLU A 124 -8.27 8.98 -4.79
CA GLU A 124 -9.50 9.12 -5.56
C GLU A 124 -10.44 10.10 -4.86
N VAL A 125 -10.81 11.15 -5.54
CA VAL A 125 -11.79 12.15 -5.07
C VAL A 125 -12.71 12.50 -6.22
N ASN A 126 -13.93 11.97 -6.24
CA ASN A 126 -14.93 12.24 -7.28
C ASN A 126 -14.42 12.04 -8.73
N GLY A 127 -13.62 11.01 -8.96
CA GLY A 127 -13.00 10.78 -10.25
C GLY A 127 -11.89 11.77 -10.62
N VAL A 128 -11.49 12.61 -9.68
CA VAL A 128 -10.33 13.50 -9.79
C VAL A 128 -9.34 13.17 -8.69
N ASP A 129 -8.19 12.69 -9.06
CA ASP A 129 -7.16 12.29 -8.13
C ASP A 129 -6.30 13.47 -7.73
N SER A 130 -6.05 13.60 -6.46
CA SER A 130 -5.10 14.57 -5.92
C SER A 130 -3.92 13.85 -5.27
N GLY A 131 -2.72 14.12 -5.74
CA GLY A 131 -1.49 13.72 -5.07
C GLY A 131 -1.12 14.70 -3.96
N THR A 132 -0.52 14.21 -2.90
CA THR A 132 0.08 15.06 -1.87
C THR A 132 1.57 15.06 -2.04
N GLY A 133 2.12 16.26 -2.06
CA GLY A 133 3.55 16.49 -2.28
C GLY A 133 3.87 17.21 -3.59
N THR A 134 3.23 16.88 -4.68
CA THR A 134 3.22 17.64 -5.93
C THR A 134 1.93 17.28 -6.65
N ASN A 135 1.18 18.26 -7.11
CA ASN A 135 -0.14 18.20 -7.76
C ASN A 135 -0.20 17.18 -8.94
N ALA A 136 -0.13 15.90 -8.66
CA ALA A 136 -0.32 14.88 -9.67
C ALA A 136 -1.78 14.43 -9.66
N SER A 137 -2.53 14.87 -10.63
CA SER A 137 -3.83 14.27 -10.92
C SER A 137 -3.60 12.97 -11.67
N LEU A 138 -4.16 11.89 -11.17
CA LEU A 138 -4.29 10.68 -11.95
C LEU A 138 -5.50 10.82 -12.87
N SER A 139 -5.28 10.75 -14.16
CA SER A 139 -6.36 10.74 -15.13
C SER A 139 -6.13 9.62 -16.14
N PRO A 140 -7.08 8.71 -16.31
CA PRO A 140 -8.35 8.59 -15.57
C PRO A 140 -8.15 8.09 -14.15
N GLY A 141 -9.05 8.45 -13.22
CA GLY A 141 -9.12 7.92 -11.87
C GLY A 141 -9.35 6.42 -11.82
N PHE A 142 -9.39 5.86 -10.63
CA PHE A 142 -9.62 4.43 -10.44
C PHE A 142 -11.00 4.14 -9.83
N ALA A 143 -11.54 2.97 -10.14
CA ALA A 143 -12.89 2.57 -9.79
C ALA A 143 -12.89 1.12 -9.24
N THR A 144 -14.06 0.66 -8.82
CA THR A 144 -14.25 -0.74 -8.44
C THR A 144 -13.80 -1.68 -9.55
N SER A 145 -13.09 -2.73 -9.17
CA SER A 145 -12.46 -3.75 -10.01
C SER A 145 -11.18 -3.31 -10.73
N ASP A 146 -10.76 -2.05 -10.63
CA ASP A 146 -9.44 -1.67 -11.12
C ASP A 146 -8.33 -2.32 -10.28
N VAL A 147 -7.22 -2.64 -10.92
CA VAL A 147 -5.99 -3.08 -10.28
C VAL A 147 -4.99 -1.95 -10.36
N MET A 148 -4.72 -1.35 -9.21
CA MET A 148 -3.70 -0.32 -9.07
C MET A 148 -2.34 -0.99 -8.86
N GLN A 149 -1.32 -0.41 -9.45
CA GLN A 149 0.04 -0.89 -9.41
C GLN A 149 0.92 0.16 -8.75
N ILE A 150 1.76 -0.24 -7.81
CA ILE A 150 2.76 0.62 -7.20
C ILE A 150 4.13 -0.01 -7.43
N ALA A 151 5.04 0.75 -8.01
CA ALA A 151 6.44 0.39 -8.14
C ALA A 151 7.31 1.38 -7.36
N PHE A 152 8.31 0.86 -6.64
CA PHE A 152 9.25 1.64 -5.83
C PHE A 152 10.67 1.15 -6.07
N LYS A 153 11.57 2.05 -6.43
CA LYS A 153 12.99 1.74 -6.60
C LYS A 153 13.84 2.99 -6.41
N GLU A 154 14.89 2.89 -5.62
CA GLU A 154 15.82 4.01 -5.40
C GLU A 154 15.12 5.32 -5.04
N GLY A 155 14.12 5.26 -4.14
CA GLY A 155 13.31 6.41 -3.74
C GLY A 155 12.28 6.88 -4.79
N LYS A 156 12.30 6.36 -6.00
CA LYS A 156 11.35 6.72 -7.06
C LYS A 156 10.06 5.93 -6.93
N VAL A 157 8.95 6.61 -7.14
CA VAL A 157 7.60 6.02 -7.06
C VAL A 157 6.87 6.14 -8.38
N TRP A 158 6.31 5.04 -8.85
CA TRP A 158 5.41 4.97 -10.00
C TRP A 158 4.07 4.41 -9.55
N ILE A 159 3.01 4.96 -10.12
CA ILE A 159 1.64 4.46 -9.96
C ILE A 159 1.14 4.06 -11.34
N GLY A 160 0.48 2.93 -11.41
CA GLY A 160 -0.16 2.42 -12.62
C GLY A 160 -1.59 1.95 -12.33
N LYS A 161 -2.36 1.80 -13.38
CA LYS A 161 -3.71 1.25 -13.36
C LYS A 161 -3.90 0.30 -14.53
N ASN A 162 -4.36 -0.91 -14.26
CA ASN A 162 -4.69 -1.89 -15.28
C ASN A 162 -3.60 -2.03 -16.36
N ASN A 163 -2.35 -2.19 -15.91
CA ASN A 163 -1.13 -2.31 -16.73
C ASN A 163 -0.73 -1.04 -17.50
N THR A 164 -1.27 0.11 -17.17
CA THR A 164 -0.89 1.38 -17.77
C THR A 164 -0.30 2.29 -16.69
N TRP A 165 0.95 2.70 -16.88
CA TRP A 165 1.62 3.59 -15.95
C TRP A 165 1.22 5.04 -16.22
N TYR A 166 0.82 5.74 -15.16
CA TYR A 166 0.56 7.18 -15.24
C TYR A 166 1.85 7.96 -15.52
N ASN A 167 1.71 9.22 -15.88
CA ASN A 167 2.82 10.15 -16.15
C ASN A 167 3.81 9.63 -17.21
N SER A 168 3.32 8.84 -18.19
CA SER A 168 4.16 8.15 -19.17
C SER A 168 5.27 7.34 -18.51
N GLY A 169 4.98 6.79 -17.34
CA GLY A 169 5.94 6.07 -16.49
C GLY A 169 6.52 4.84 -17.15
N ASN A 170 7.80 4.64 -16.97
CA ASN A 170 8.50 3.40 -17.31
C ASN A 170 9.42 3.01 -16.15
N PRO A 171 8.91 2.22 -15.19
CA PRO A 171 9.72 1.83 -14.03
C PRO A 171 10.98 1.05 -14.42
N ALA A 172 10.91 0.20 -15.45
CA ALA A 172 12.06 -0.59 -15.89
C ALA A 172 13.23 0.30 -16.35
N ASN A 173 12.95 1.43 -16.95
CA ASN A 173 13.94 2.42 -17.41
C ASN A 173 14.15 3.56 -16.41
N GLY A 174 13.41 3.58 -15.30
CA GLY A 174 13.56 4.61 -14.26
C GLY A 174 13.03 5.99 -14.66
N THR A 175 12.12 6.09 -15.65
CA THR A 175 11.59 7.36 -16.17
C THR A 175 10.10 7.54 -15.83
N GLY A 176 9.61 8.78 -15.88
CA GLY A 176 8.20 9.10 -15.64
C GLY A 176 7.70 8.76 -14.24
N PHE A 177 8.58 8.77 -13.24
CA PHE A 177 8.20 8.63 -11.83
C PHE A 177 7.50 9.90 -11.35
N PHE A 178 6.65 9.75 -10.34
CA PHE A 178 5.93 10.88 -9.75
C PHE A 178 6.80 11.70 -8.79
N VAL A 179 7.62 11.02 -8.01
CA VAL A 179 8.43 11.63 -6.97
C VAL A 179 9.71 10.82 -6.76
N HIS A 180 10.75 11.52 -6.31
CA HIS A 180 11.97 10.91 -5.81
C HIS A 180 12.08 11.24 -4.33
N LEU A 181 11.70 10.28 -3.49
CA LEU A 181 11.71 10.41 -2.04
C LEU A 181 13.14 10.36 -1.48
N SER A 182 13.32 10.92 -0.30
CA SER A 182 14.59 10.92 0.41
C SER A 182 15.15 9.50 0.62
N ASN A 183 16.46 9.36 0.59
CA ASN A 183 17.14 8.12 0.91
C ASN A 183 17.57 7.99 2.38
N GLU A 184 17.10 8.89 3.25
CA GLU A 184 17.46 8.95 4.67
C GLU A 184 16.52 8.13 5.57
N THR A 185 15.46 7.57 5.01
CA THR A 185 14.47 6.78 5.75
C THR A 185 14.01 5.58 4.92
N PHE A 186 13.28 4.66 5.57
CA PHE A 186 12.61 3.55 4.90
C PHE A 186 11.15 3.92 4.62
N TYR A 187 10.54 3.18 3.70
CA TYR A 187 9.17 3.40 3.27
C TYR A 187 8.33 2.14 3.40
N ARG A 188 7.02 2.27 3.20
CA ARG A 188 6.07 1.16 3.19
C ARG A 188 5.01 1.40 2.12
N PHE A 189 4.54 0.36 1.47
CA PHE A 189 3.31 0.44 0.70
C PHE A 189 2.13 0.74 1.62
N TYR A 190 1.19 1.52 1.12
CA TYR A 190 0.12 2.11 1.90
C TYR A 190 -1.21 2.05 1.15
N LEU A 191 -2.28 1.75 1.90
CA LEU A 191 -3.65 1.89 1.45
C LEU A 191 -4.50 2.44 2.58
N SER A 192 -5.35 3.37 2.25
CA SER A 192 -6.36 3.92 3.14
C SER A 192 -7.71 3.92 2.45
N VAL A 193 -8.73 3.56 3.20
CA VAL A 193 -10.12 3.50 2.75
C VAL A 193 -10.99 4.35 3.66
N TYR A 194 -11.90 5.13 3.06
CA TYR A 194 -12.80 6.01 3.79
C TYR A 194 -14.19 5.39 3.85
N GLY A 195 -14.74 5.27 5.03
CA GLY A 195 -16.11 4.78 5.20
C GLY A 195 -17.13 5.85 4.82
N THR A 196 -18.05 5.50 3.96
CA THR A 196 -19.12 6.40 3.48
C THR A 196 -20.50 5.85 3.83
N ALA A 197 -21.50 6.72 3.75
CA ALA A 197 -22.90 6.31 3.84
C ALA A 197 -23.35 5.41 2.68
N LEU A 198 -22.57 5.34 1.60
CA LEU A 198 -22.89 4.57 0.39
C LEU A 198 -22.47 3.10 0.49
N GLY A 199 -21.72 2.72 1.51
CA GLY A 199 -21.29 1.35 1.74
C GLY A 199 -19.80 1.22 2.04
N ALA A 200 -19.35 -0.02 2.16
CA ALA A 200 -17.96 -0.32 2.46
C ALA A 200 -17.04 0.05 1.29
N GLN A 201 -15.92 0.67 1.63
CA GLN A 201 -14.76 0.73 0.74
C GLN A 201 -13.79 -0.38 1.10
N THR A 202 -13.33 -1.11 0.10
CA THR A 202 -12.52 -2.30 0.32
C THR A 202 -11.43 -2.43 -0.73
N GLY A 203 -10.22 -2.77 -0.29
CA GLY A 203 -9.11 -3.05 -1.19
C GLY A 203 -8.24 -4.18 -0.70
N THR A 204 -7.67 -4.93 -1.64
CA THR A 204 -6.85 -6.10 -1.38
C THR A 204 -5.46 -5.93 -1.96
N PHE A 205 -4.44 -6.08 -1.12
CA PHE A 205 -3.04 -6.08 -1.54
C PHE A 205 -2.59 -7.44 -2.08
N ASN A 206 -1.75 -7.39 -3.09
CA ASN A 206 -0.90 -8.48 -3.52
C ASN A 206 0.56 -8.01 -3.53
N HIS A 207 1.36 -8.53 -2.60
CA HIS A 207 2.80 -8.28 -2.50
C HIS A 207 3.63 -9.37 -3.19
N GLY A 208 2.99 -10.28 -3.92
CA GLY A 208 3.60 -11.43 -4.58
C GLY A 208 3.31 -12.76 -3.90
N GLN A 209 2.50 -12.79 -2.83
CA GLN A 209 2.04 -14.04 -2.20
C GLN A 209 1.06 -14.81 -3.09
N LYS A 210 0.44 -14.16 -4.04
CA LYS A 210 -0.33 -14.73 -5.15
C LYS A 210 0.31 -14.27 -6.46
N SER A 211 0.08 -14.97 -7.55
CA SER A 211 0.47 -14.49 -8.88
C SER A 211 -0.05 -13.07 -9.08
N PHE A 212 0.81 -12.21 -9.59
CA PHE A 212 0.39 -10.87 -9.97
C PHE A 212 -0.57 -10.93 -11.16
N THR A 213 -1.52 -10.02 -11.20
CA THR A 213 -2.44 -9.84 -12.34
C THR A 213 -1.68 -9.37 -13.56
N TYR A 214 -0.70 -8.49 -13.34
CA TYR A 214 0.16 -7.95 -14.39
C TYR A 214 1.61 -8.29 -14.11
N THR A 215 2.39 -8.51 -15.17
CA THR A 215 3.82 -8.78 -15.03
C THR A 215 4.53 -7.58 -14.40
N PRO A 216 5.26 -7.75 -13.29
CA PRO A 216 6.08 -6.69 -12.74
C PRO A 216 7.07 -6.14 -13.77
N PRO A 217 7.39 -4.84 -13.74
CA PRO A 217 8.40 -4.28 -14.61
C PRO A 217 9.75 -4.98 -14.44
N THR A 218 10.55 -5.03 -15.47
CA THR A 218 11.90 -5.63 -15.39
C THR A 218 12.72 -4.99 -14.27
N GLY A 219 13.30 -5.82 -13.40
CA GLY A 219 14.08 -5.36 -12.24
C GLY A 219 13.23 -5.05 -11.01
N PHE A 220 11.93 -5.44 -11.05
CA PHE A 220 11.04 -5.34 -9.90
C PHE A 220 10.54 -6.72 -9.46
N VAL A 221 10.40 -6.88 -8.17
CA VAL A 221 9.96 -8.12 -7.52
C VAL A 221 8.90 -7.82 -6.46
N GLY A 222 8.17 -8.84 -6.05
CA GLY A 222 7.25 -8.74 -4.92
C GLY A 222 7.97 -8.42 -3.61
N LEU A 223 7.26 -7.82 -2.68
CA LEU A 223 7.80 -7.47 -1.38
C LEU A 223 7.73 -8.66 -0.43
N ASN A 224 8.80 -9.42 -0.36
CA ASN A 224 9.00 -10.51 0.58
C ASN A 224 10.38 -10.42 1.26
N GLN A 225 10.58 -11.20 2.31
CA GLN A 225 11.81 -11.14 3.10
C GLN A 225 13.05 -11.51 2.30
N ASP A 226 12.95 -12.44 1.35
CA ASP A 226 14.10 -12.88 0.56
C ASP A 226 14.58 -11.81 -0.43
N ASN A 227 13.66 -10.98 -0.89
CA ASN A 227 13.93 -9.89 -1.83
C ASN A 227 14.49 -8.63 -1.15
N LEU A 228 14.51 -8.58 0.19
CA LEU A 228 15.09 -7.46 0.90
C LEU A 228 16.62 -7.53 0.90
N PRO A 229 17.32 -6.39 0.83
CA PRO A 229 18.76 -6.33 1.05
C PRO A 229 19.14 -6.97 2.40
N SER A 230 20.32 -7.59 2.48
CA SER A 230 20.78 -8.23 3.71
C SER A 230 20.81 -7.28 4.92
N THR A 231 21.03 -6.00 4.70
CA THR A 231 20.99 -4.94 5.71
C THR A 231 19.58 -4.57 6.17
N ALA A 232 18.56 -4.85 5.35
CA ALA A 232 17.16 -4.58 5.66
C ALA A 232 16.43 -5.83 6.21
N LYS A 233 17.05 -7.00 6.14
CA LYS A 233 16.55 -8.22 6.79
C LYS A 233 16.69 -8.01 8.28
N GLY A 234 15.60 -7.64 8.94
CA GLY A 234 15.58 -7.57 10.40
C GLY A 234 16.00 -8.92 10.99
N ILE A 235 16.65 -8.90 12.14
CA ILE A 235 17.00 -10.11 12.88
C ILE A 235 15.70 -10.79 13.30
N THR A 236 15.24 -11.75 12.53
CA THR A 236 14.19 -12.69 12.94
C THR A 236 14.82 -13.91 13.61
N GLY A 237 15.81 -13.69 14.46
CA GLY A 237 16.41 -14.70 15.28
C GLY A 237 15.76 -14.69 16.66
N MET A 238 14.63 -15.37 16.84
CA MET A 238 14.30 -15.91 18.15
C MET A 238 15.22 -17.11 18.39
N ALA A 239 16.38 -16.87 18.98
CA ALA A 239 17.15 -17.95 19.58
C ALA A 239 16.42 -18.37 20.85
N TRP A 240 15.78 -19.53 20.85
CA TRP A 240 15.42 -20.22 22.08
C TRP A 240 16.71 -20.70 22.71
N ILE A 241 17.21 -19.98 23.71
CA ILE A 241 18.27 -20.47 24.58
C ILE A 241 17.61 -21.38 25.61
N LYS A 242 17.94 -22.68 25.55
CA LYS A 242 17.59 -23.62 26.61
C LYS A 242 18.49 -23.38 27.81
#